data_380d8ba65e9a20fc5cd7fcb781f04939
#
_entry.id   380d8ba65e9a20fc5cd7fcb781f04939
#
_cell.length_a   1.000
_cell.length_b   1.000
_cell.length_c   1.000
_cell.angle_alpha   90.00
_cell.angle_beta   90.00
_cell.angle_gamma   90.00
#
_symmetry.space_group_name_H-M   'P 1'
#
loop_
_entity.id
_entity.type
_entity.pdbx_description
1 polymer ?
#
loop_
_entity_poly.entity_id
_entity_poly.type
_entity_poly.pdbx_seq_one_letter_code
_entity_poly.pdbx_strand_id
1 'polypeptide(L)'
;MSATIRIRAYNVRFGDCILLSVPDNGSTRHVLFDFGNAPGKFGTNEGFDEIAKNIQKTTGGTLDLVVMTHEHLDHMEGFYSERKIFDKMKVRRVWMSIPSQPGYYDTHKKSKKGMAAMQKMLGQFQRTFAVRQRELGTSMPELEALLLNNLSNVQRIDYVRGLAEKKKVHYLYRGAKLTGTHDFQNVKFKILAPEEEMSLYYKKAQQLAEGALGFRKSMAPKTRKLTPPSHISTTEFERLRENLQAGEMDTLHHIDKAANNTSLVVLVEAAGKKLLFPGDAEVESWDMMRAKKQLGPVDFLKVAHHGSWNGTPEFDGKSVLETLFPPGQGKNGVVLISTKSDVYGDIHPVPDAKTIQLLKKNCKKVVITEDDVPANKVFVDITL
;
A
#
# COMPACT_ATOMS: atom_id res chain seq x y z
N MET A 1 -0.61 -17.88 31.87
CA MET A 1 -0.10 -16.61 31.35
C MET A 1 -1.08 -16.13 30.28
N SER A 2 -1.50 -14.88 30.30
CA SER A 2 -2.38 -14.33 29.24
C SER A 2 -1.65 -14.46 27.90
N ALA A 3 -2.36 -14.96 26.91
CA ALA A 3 -1.82 -15.13 25.56
C ALA A 3 -1.63 -13.73 24.93
N THR A 4 -0.42 -13.22 24.89
CA THR A 4 -0.08 -11.86 24.50
C THR A 4 0.15 -11.77 22.99
N ILE A 5 -0.58 -10.90 22.31
CA ILE A 5 -0.34 -10.53 20.92
C ILE A 5 0.65 -9.36 20.91
N ARG A 6 1.70 -9.45 20.09
CA ARG A 6 2.64 -8.37 19.87
C ARG A 6 2.65 -7.98 18.39
N ILE A 7 2.52 -6.69 18.16
CA ILE A 7 2.63 -6.06 16.83
C ILE A 7 3.87 -5.17 16.88
N ARG A 8 4.86 -5.48 16.07
CA ARG A 8 6.06 -4.67 15.90
C ARG A 8 5.98 -3.90 14.60
N ALA A 9 5.89 -2.59 14.70
CA ALA A 9 5.90 -1.69 13.56
C ALA A 9 7.32 -1.15 13.35
N TYR A 10 7.88 -1.37 12.18
CA TYR A 10 9.20 -0.86 11.83
C TYR A 10 9.09 0.51 11.18
N ASN A 11 10.02 1.41 11.52
CA ASN A 11 10.13 2.70 10.85
C ASN A 11 10.90 2.53 9.53
N VAL A 12 10.19 2.21 8.50
CA VAL A 12 10.69 2.16 7.11
C VAL A 12 10.60 3.54 6.42
N ARG A 13 10.35 4.60 7.18
CA ARG A 13 9.96 5.93 6.67
C ARG A 13 8.54 5.89 6.10
N PHE A 14 8.37 6.17 4.78
CA PHE A 14 7.07 6.08 4.12
C PHE A 14 6.89 4.71 3.50
N GLY A 15 6.06 3.87 4.09
CA GLY A 15 5.81 2.50 3.67
C GLY A 15 5.42 1.61 4.84
N ASP A 16 5.30 0.32 4.61
CA ASP A 16 4.89 -0.65 5.61
C ASP A 16 5.94 -1.74 5.86
N CYS A 17 6.13 -2.06 7.14
CA CYS A 17 6.79 -3.28 7.59
C CYS A 17 6.28 -3.62 8.99
N ILE A 18 5.42 -4.64 9.12
CA ILE A 18 4.73 -4.94 10.36
C ILE A 18 4.85 -6.42 10.69
N LEU A 19 5.51 -6.74 11.80
CA LEU A 19 5.64 -8.10 12.31
C LEU A 19 4.61 -8.36 13.40
N LEU A 20 3.62 -9.19 13.09
CA LEU A 20 2.62 -9.69 14.03
C LEU A 20 3.11 -11.00 14.64
N SER A 21 3.20 -11.05 15.97
CA SER A 21 3.51 -12.26 16.73
C SER A 21 2.28 -12.66 17.57
N VAL A 22 1.76 -13.86 17.32
CA VAL A 22 0.53 -14.36 17.96
C VAL A 22 0.77 -15.69 18.66
N PRO A 23 0.12 -15.92 19.81
CA PRO A 23 0.11 -17.24 20.42
C PRO A 23 -0.72 -18.21 19.57
N ASP A 24 -0.17 -19.37 19.27
CA ASP A 24 -0.84 -20.42 18.53
C ASP A 24 -0.36 -21.80 18.99
N ASN A 25 -1.26 -22.59 19.55
CA ASN A 25 -1.01 -23.98 19.99
C ASN A 25 0.29 -24.16 20.80
N GLY A 26 0.45 -23.37 21.88
CA GLY A 26 1.59 -23.44 22.79
C GLY A 26 2.89 -22.84 22.28
N SER A 27 2.88 -22.26 21.08
CA SER A 27 4.03 -21.56 20.48
C SER A 27 3.68 -20.13 20.04
N THR A 28 4.68 -19.32 19.75
CA THR A 28 4.49 -18.03 19.09
C THR A 28 4.72 -18.20 17.61
N ARG A 29 3.74 -17.75 16.80
CA ARG A 29 3.85 -17.71 15.35
C ARG A 29 3.95 -16.30 14.83
N HIS A 30 4.58 -16.15 13.69
CA HIS A 30 4.98 -14.88 13.11
C HIS A 30 4.38 -14.65 11.73
N VAL A 31 3.69 -13.51 11.56
CA VAL A 31 3.19 -13.01 10.27
C VAL A 31 3.89 -11.71 9.98
N LEU A 32 4.54 -11.59 8.83
CA LEU A 32 5.12 -10.33 8.35
C LEU A 32 4.21 -9.76 7.26
N PHE A 33 3.64 -8.58 7.54
CA PHE A 33 2.88 -7.80 6.56
C PHE A 33 3.81 -6.77 5.94
N ASP A 34 4.02 -6.89 4.65
CA ASP A 34 4.81 -5.99 3.81
C ASP A 34 6.25 -5.75 4.31
N PHE A 35 7.10 -5.22 3.49
CA PHE A 35 8.39 -4.63 3.83
C PHE A 35 8.87 -3.76 2.67
N GLY A 36 8.65 -2.47 2.77
CA GLY A 36 9.07 -1.53 1.75
C GLY A 36 9.07 -0.09 2.23
N ASN A 37 9.58 0.81 1.40
CA ASN A 37 9.44 2.25 1.54
C ASN A 37 9.27 2.91 0.18
N ALA A 38 8.78 4.16 0.18
CA ALA A 38 8.59 4.95 -1.03
C ALA A 38 9.91 5.12 -1.79
N PRO A 39 9.89 5.01 -3.12
CA PRO A 39 11.10 5.12 -3.96
C PRO A 39 11.60 6.56 -4.11
N GLY A 40 12.77 6.72 -4.76
CA GLY A 40 13.34 8.00 -5.14
C GLY A 40 13.92 8.77 -3.95
N LYS A 41 13.75 10.10 -3.95
CA LYS A 41 14.30 11.01 -2.92
C LYS A 41 13.81 10.68 -1.51
N PHE A 42 12.63 10.10 -1.38
CA PHE A 42 11.97 9.79 -0.11
C PHE A 42 12.31 8.39 0.43
N GLY A 43 12.81 7.50 -0.44
CA GLY A 43 13.21 6.13 -0.11
C GLY A 43 14.70 5.92 -0.28
N THR A 44 15.43 5.97 0.82
CA THR A 44 16.73 5.34 0.88
C THR A 44 16.53 3.99 1.54
N ASN A 45 17.19 2.93 1.05
CA ASN A 45 17.18 1.61 1.72
C ASN A 45 17.95 1.65 3.07
N GLU A 46 18.19 2.84 3.59
CA GLU A 46 18.85 3.07 4.88
C GLU A 46 18.02 2.49 6.01
N GLY A 47 18.65 1.67 6.83
CA GLY A 47 17.98 0.97 7.93
C GLY A 47 17.33 -0.36 7.56
N PHE A 48 17.16 -0.70 6.29
CA PHE A 48 16.55 -1.97 5.88
C PHE A 48 17.35 -3.19 6.39
N ASP A 49 18.67 -3.14 6.31
CA ASP A 49 19.55 -4.20 6.84
C ASP A 49 19.32 -4.44 8.34
N GLU A 50 19.22 -3.36 9.13
CA GLU A 50 18.95 -3.45 10.57
C GLU A 50 17.54 -4.01 10.83
N ILE A 51 16.53 -3.58 10.08
CA ILE A 51 15.16 -4.07 10.16
C ILE A 51 15.13 -5.57 9.83
N ALA A 52 15.71 -6.00 8.71
CA ALA A 52 15.73 -7.39 8.30
C ALA A 52 16.46 -8.30 9.31
N LYS A 53 17.60 -7.86 9.85
CA LYS A 53 18.29 -8.55 10.95
C LYS A 53 17.44 -8.64 12.21
N ASN A 54 16.70 -7.57 12.53
CA ASN A 54 15.79 -7.59 13.68
C ASN A 54 14.62 -8.55 13.47
N ILE A 55 14.04 -8.61 12.28
CA ILE A 55 13.02 -9.59 11.92
C ILE A 55 13.59 -11.00 12.09
N GLN A 56 14.74 -11.30 11.48
CA GLN A 56 15.39 -12.61 11.58
C GLN A 56 15.64 -13.02 13.06
N LYS A 57 16.21 -12.12 13.87
CA LYS A 57 16.45 -12.36 15.29
C LYS A 57 15.16 -12.59 16.07
N THR A 58 14.14 -11.77 15.86
CA THR A 58 12.87 -11.82 16.59
C THR A 58 12.08 -13.09 16.32
N THR A 59 12.17 -13.60 15.08
CA THR A 59 11.44 -14.78 14.61
C THR A 59 12.24 -16.09 14.72
N GLY A 60 13.48 -16.01 15.21
CA GLY A 60 14.40 -17.16 15.17
C GLY A 60 14.66 -17.66 13.75
N GLY A 61 14.60 -16.76 12.76
CA GLY A 61 14.78 -17.07 11.34
C GLY A 61 13.60 -17.76 10.67
N THR A 62 12.42 -17.83 11.32
CA THR A 62 11.23 -18.46 10.74
C THR A 62 10.05 -17.49 10.69
N LEU A 63 9.49 -17.31 9.50
CA LEU A 63 8.21 -16.64 9.28
C LEU A 63 7.16 -17.69 8.90
N ASP A 64 6.09 -17.77 9.68
CA ASP A 64 5.00 -18.72 9.39
C ASP A 64 4.17 -18.26 8.19
N LEU A 65 4.08 -16.93 8.01
CA LEU A 65 3.38 -16.31 6.90
C LEU A 65 4.02 -14.96 6.54
N VAL A 66 4.22 -14.71 5.27
CA VAL A 66 4.45 -13.38 4.70
C VAL A 66 3.19 -12.98 3.93
N VAL A 67 2.70 -11.79 4.16
CA VAL A 67 1.59 -11.17 3.44
C VAL A 67 2.13 -9.98 2.67
N MET A 68 2.10 -10.03 1.35
CA MET A 68 2.32 -8.89 0.47
C MET A 68 0.95 -8.35 0.06
N THR A 69 0.60 -7.17 0.56
CA THR A 69 -0.74 -6.63 0.37
C THR A 69 -0.99 -6.24 -1.08
N HIS A 70 -0.06 -5.54 -1.72
CA HIS A 70 -0.12 -5.15 -3.13
C HIS A 70 1.28 -4.88 -3.71
N GLU A 71 1.37 -4.47 -4.97
CA GLU A 71 2.62 -4.47 -5.75
C GLU A 71 3.36 -3.13 -5.76
N HIS A 72 3.14 -2.23 -4.81
CA HIS A 72 3.91 -1.00 -4.68
C HIS A 72 5.25 -1.22 -3.97
N LEU A 73 6.24 -0.39 -4.31
CA LEU A 73 7.60 -0.50 -3.74
C LEU A 73 7.65 -0.26 -2.24
N ASP A 74 6.82 0.65 -1.74
CA ASP A 74 6.70 0.96 -0.32
C ASP A 74 6.07 -0.19 0.51
N HIS A 75 5.72 -1.30 -0.15
CA HIS A 75 5.28 -2.55 0.49
C HIS A 75 6.19 -3.75 0.21
N MET A 76 7.09 -3.69 -0.78
CA MET A 76 7.86 -4.89 -1.16
C MET A 76 9.36 -4.69 -1.38
N GLU A 77 9.87 -3.44 -1.53
CA GLU A 77 11.28 -3.19 -1.88
C GLU A 77 12.25 -3.82 -0.87
N GLY A 78 11.92 -3.78 0.42
CA GLY A 78 12.78 -4.29 1.49
C GLY A 78 13.03 -5.79 1.41
N PHE A 79 12.07 -6.58 0.94
CA PHE A 79 12.31 -8.01 0.71
C PHE A 79 13.41 -8.24 -0.30
N TYR A 80 13.37 -7.50 -1.42
CA TYR A 80 14.34 -7.66 -2.50
C TYR A 80 15.70 -7.05 -2.18
N SER A 81 15.72 -5.88 -1.57
CA SER A 81 16.96 -5.22 -1.14
C SER A 81 17.72 -6.06 -0.13
N GLU A 82 17.01 -6.64 0.83
CA GLU A 82 17.59 -7.46 1.91
C GLU A 82 17.52 -8.97 1.64
N ARG A 83 17.42 -9.38 0.38
CA ARG A 83 17.32 -10.79 -0.04
C ARG A 83 18.41 -11.69 0.56
N LYS A 84 19.61 -11.18 0.79
CA LYS A 84 20.70 -11.95 1.41
C LYS A 84 20.37 -12.43 2.85
N ILE A 85 19.48 -11.72 3.54
CA ILE A 85 19.00 -12.08 4.87
C ILE A 85 17.80 -13.00 4.73
N PHE A 86 16.81 -12.63 3.90
CA PHE A 86 15.60 -13.43 3.69
C PHE A 86 15.88 -14.80 3.08
N ASP A 87 16.88 -14.94 2.21
CA ASP A 87 17.32 -16.23 1.65
C ASP A 87 17.81 -17.23 2.73
N LYS A 88 18.20 -16.72 3.91
CA LYS A 88 18.61 -17.54 5.06
C LYS A 88 17.48 -17.82 6.02
N MET A 89 16.31 -17.23 5.79
CA MET A 89 15.13 -17.43 6.63
C MET A 89 14.24 -18.51 6.04
N LYS A 90 13.48 -19.14 6.93
CA LYS A 90 12.44 -20.09 6.56
C LYS A 90 11.10 -19.37 6.45
N VAL A 91 10.56 -19.22 5.26
CA VAL A 91 9.22 -18.67 5.02
C VAL A 91 8.28 -19.81 4.66
N ARG A 92 7.34 -20.16 5.56
CA ARG A 92 6.47 -21.33 5.38
C ARG A 92 5.42 -21.12 4.30
N ARG A 93 4.83 -19.91 4.25
CA ARG A 93 3.75 -19.54 3.33
C ARG A 93 3.91 -18.10 2.90
N VAL A 94 3.45 -17.78 1.70
CA VAL A 94 3.31 -16.42 1.20
C VAL A 94 1.89 -16.20 0.72
N TRP A 95 1.26 -15.13 1.15
CA TRP A 95 -0.01 -14.63 0.63
C TRP A 95 0.24 -13.38 -0.20
N MET A 96 -0.37 -13.33 -1.35
CA MET A 96 -0.32 -12.19 -2.26
C MET A 96 -1.73 -11.88 -2.75
N SER A 97 -1.97 -10.64 -3.13
CA SER A 97 -3.22 -10.24 -3.77
C SER A 97 -3.40 -10.96 -5.10
N ILE A 98 -4.63 -11.27 -5.47
CA ILE A 98 -4.96 -12.10 -6.65
C ILE A 98 -4.38 -11.59 -7.97
N PRO A 99 -4.27 -10.26 -8.27
CA PRO A 99 -3.66 -9.79 -9.51
C PRO A 99 -2.17 -10.15 -9.65
N SER A 100 -1.49 -10.46 -8.54
CA SER A 100 -0.09 -10.95 -8.56
C SER A 100 0.02 -12.41 -9.05
N GLN A 101 -1.08 -13.10 -9.28
CA GLN A 101 -1.06 -14.47 -9.77
C GLN A 101 -0.54 -14.52 -11.21
N PRO A 102 0.46 -15.35 -11.54
CA PRO A 102 0.87 -15.56 -12.91
C PRO A 102 -0.31 -15.97 -13.79
N GLY A 103 -0.49 -15.28 -14.91
CA GLY A 103 -1.61 -15.54 -15.82
C GLY A 103 -2.97 -15.00 -15.39
N TYR A 104 -3.08 -14.25 -14.26
CA TYR A 104 -4.33 -13.66 -13.81
C TYR A 104 -5.04 -12.87 -14.94
N TYR A 105 -4.31 -11.99 -15.62
CA TYR A 105 -4.84 -11.16 -16.70
C TYR A 105 -5.16 -11.94 -17.99
N ASP A 106 -4.74 -13.19 -18.11
CA ASP A 106 -5.09 -14.03 -19.27
C ASP A 106 -6.50 -14.61 -19.14
N THR A 107 -6.94 -14.85 -17.90
CA THR A 107 -8.28 -15.32 -17.56
C THR A 107 -9.27 -14.17 -17.31
N HIS A 108 -8.82 -13.04 -16.79
CA HIS A 108 -9.62 -11.86 -16.42
C HIS A 108 -9.51 -10.75 -17.47
N LYS A 109 -10.12 -10.95 -18.62
CA LYS A 109 -9.97 -10.06 -19.80
C LYS A 109 -10.40 -8.61 -19.58
N LYS A 110 -11.39 -8.36 -18.70
CA LYS A 110 -11.82 -7.00 -18.36
C LYS A 110 -10.75 -6.28 -17.56
N SER A 111 -10.20 -6.93 -16.53
CA SER A 111 -9.06 -6.43 -15.75
C SER A 111 -7.82 -6.24 -16.62
N LYS A 112 -7.54 -7.17 -17.57
CA LYS A 112 -6.43 -7.05 -18.51
C LYS A 112 -6.51 -5.76 -19.32
N LYS A 113 -7.69 -5.40 -19.84
CA LYS A 113 -7.89 -4.18 -20.62
C LYS A 113 -7.57 -2.93 -19.80
N GLY A 114 -8.08 -2.86 -18.55
CA GLY A 114 -7.81 -1.75 -17.64
C GLY A 114 -6.32 -1.63 -17.28
N MET A 115 -5.71 -2.73 -16.90
CA MET A 115 -4.27 -2.77 -16.57
C MET A 115 -3.41 -2.36 -17.76
N ALA A 116 -3.68 -2.86 -18.97
CA ALA A 116 -2.94 -2.49 -20.17
C ALA A 116 -3.05 -0.98 -20.51
N ALA A 117 -4.19 -0.37 -20.28
CA ALA A 117 -4.38 1.08 -20.45
C ALA A 117 -3.52 1.88 -19.45
N MET A 118 -3.52 1.47 -18.17
CA MET A 118 -2.71 2.10 -17.12
C MET A 118 -1.21 1.94 -17.39
N GLN A 119 -0.74 0.74 -17.70
CA GLN A 119 0.68 0.48 -18.03
C GLN A 119 1.15 1.31 -19.23
N LYS A 120 0.32 1.43 -20.27
CA LYS A 120 0.62 2.27 -21.42
C LYS A 120 0.78 3.74 -21.03
N MET A 121 -0.08 4.23 -20.13
CA MET A 121 -0.01 5.60 -19.63
C MET A 121 1.23 5.82 -18.76
N LEU A 122 1.52 4.91 -17.83
CA LEU A 122 2.74 4.96 -17.00
C LEU A 122 4.01 5.01 -17.87
N GLY A 123 4.09 4.16 -18.90
CA GLY A 123 5.21 4.18 -19.83
C GLY A 123 5.33 5.48 -20.65
N GLN A 124 4.23 6.20 -20.88
CA GLN A 124 4.26 7.53 -21.48
C GLN A 124 4.72 8.59 -20.50
N PHE A 125 4.22 8.58 -19.26
CA PHE A 125 4.67 9.49 -18.20
C PHE A 125 6.17 9.34 -17.96
N GLN A 126 6.67 8.13 -17.87
CA GLN A 126 8.10 7.85 -17.70
C GLN A 126 8.95 8.50 -18.81
N ARG A 127 8.55 8.35 -20.07
CA ARG A 127 9.26 8.97 -21.19
C ARG A 127 9.19 10.50 -21.16
N THR A 128 8.01 11.05 -20.88
CA THR A 128 7.81 12.50 -20.79
C THR A 128 8.60 13.12 -19.64
N PHE A 129 8.60 12.43 -18.49
CA PHE A 129 9.32 12.84 -17.29
C PHE A 129 10.83 12.89 -17.55
N ALA A 130 11.40 11.84 -18.13
CA ALA A 130 12.83 11.76 -18.47
C ALA A 130 13.27 12.88 -19.43
N VAL A 131 12.43 13.24 -20.41
CA VAL A 131 12.69 14.36 -21.32
C VAL A 131 12.65 15.70 -20.57
N ARG A 132 11.63 15.94 -19.75
CA ARG A 132 11.49 17.17 -18.98
C ARG A 132 12.64 17.39 -17.99
N GLN A 133 13.03 16.35 -17.28
CA GLN A 133 14.14 16.41 -16.34
C GLN A 133 15.45 16.81 -17.04
N ARG A 134 15.68 16.26 -18.25
CA ARG A 134 16.87 16.56 -19.06
C ARG A 134 16.84 17.97 -19.65
N GLU A 135 15.70 18.42 -20.18
CA GLU A 135 15.59 19.67 -20.95
C GLU A 135 15.32 20.89 -20.10
N LEU A 136 14.59 20.72 -18.98
CA LEU A 136 14.14 21.83 -18.16
C LEU A 136 14.85 21.92 -16.79
N GLY A 137 15.62 20.89 -16.42
CA GLY A 137 16.31 20.84 -15.12
C GLY A 137 15.35 20.86 -13.91
N THR A 138 14.05 20.66 -14.14
CA THR A 138 13.03 20.69 -13.08
C THR A 138 12.98 19.37 -12.36
N SER A 139 13.29 19.38 -11.06
CA SER A 139 13.06 18.24 -10.18
C SER A 139 11.59 18.23 -9.73
N MET A 140 10.90 17.12 -9.89
CA MET A 140 9.54 16.89 -9.42
C MET A 140 9.52 15.59 -8.60
N PRO A 141 10.10 15.59 -7.39
CA PRO A 141 10.37 14.37 -6.64
C PRO A 141 9.10 13.62 -6.23
N GLU A 142 8.00 14.31 -5.97
CA GLU A 142 6.70 13.69 -5.64
C GLU A 142 6.14 12.92 -6.84
N LEU A 143 6.21 13.52 -8.02
CA LEU A 143 5.77 12.88 -9.27
C LEU A 143 6.66 11.68 -9.62
N GLU A 144 7.96 11.81 -9.40
CA GLU A 144 8.92 10.72 -9.61
C GLU A 144 8.65 9.54 -8.67
N ALA A 145 8.44 9.81 -7.39
CA ALA A 145 8.13 8.79 -6.40
C ALA A 145 6.84 8.05 -6.76
N LEU A 146 5.78 8.78 -7.09
CA LEU A 146 4.49 8.22 -7.48
C LEU A 146 4.60 7.37 -8.77
N LEU A 147 5.35 7.86 -9.76
CA LEU A 147 5.58 7.13 -11.00
C LEU A 147 6.38 5.86 -10.77
N LEU A 148 7.48 5.92 -10.00
CA LEU A 148 8.34 4.78 -9.69
C LEU A 148 7.58 3.72 -8.87
N ASN A 149 6.74 4.15 -7.94
CA ASN A 149 5.94 3.25 -7.10
C ASN A 149 4.98 2.39 -7.94
N ASN A 150 4.44 2.97 -9.01
CA ASN A 150 3.47 2.34 -9.90
C ASN A 150 4.07 1.61 -11.11
N LEU A 151 5.38 1.68 -11.32
CA LEU A 151 6.03 0.93 -12.42
C LEU A 151 6.06 -0.56 -12.10
N SER A 152 6.02 -1.37 -13.17
CA SER A 152 6.11 -2.84 -13.03
C SER A 152 7.41 -3.26 -12.34
N ASN A 153 7.27 -4.00 -11.25
CA ASN A 153 8.35 -4.47 -10.38
C ASN A 153 8.50 -5.99 -10.39
N VAL A 154 8.46 -6.59 -11.59
CA VAL A 154 8.43 -8.06 -11.80
C VAL A 154 9.49 -8.80 -10.98
N GLN A 155 10.73 -8.32 -10.95
CA GLN A 155 11.81 -8.99 -10.21
C GLN A 155 11.54 -9.05 -8.70
N ARG A 156 10.94 -8.01 -8.12
CA ARG A 156 10.58 -7.94 -6.70
C ARG A 156 9.42 -8.84 -6.38
N ILE A 157 8.39 -8.80 -7.22
CA ILE A 157 7.21 -9.66 -7.13
C ILE A 157 7.64 -11.13 -7.21
N ASP A 158 8.48 -11.48 -8.19
CA ASP A 158 9.00 -12.84 -8.36
C ASP A 158 9.86 -13.27 -7.17
N TYR A 159 10.64 -12.35 -6.60
CA TYR A 159 11.41 -12.64 -5.40
C TYR A 159 10.51 -12.96 -4.20
N VAL A 160 9.50 -12.13 -3.90
CA VAL A 160 8.55 -12.40 -2.81
C VAL A 160 7.80 -13.71 -3.04
N ARG A 161 7.40 -13.97 -4.28
CA ARG A 161 6.79 -15.25 -4.69
C ARG A 161 7.72 -16.44 -4.43
N GLY A 162 9.03 -16.24 -4.62
CA GLY A 162 10.06 -17.25 -4.41
C GLY A 162 10.40 -17.55 -2.95
N LEU A 163 10.02 -16.69 -2.00
CA LEU A 163 10.33 -16.86 -0.57
C LEU A 163 9.69 -18.10 0.04
N ALA A 164 8.50 -18.49 -0.42
CA ALA A 164 7.74 -19.58 0.18
C ALA A 164 8.39 -20.94 -0.01
N GLU A 165 8.55 -21.71 1.08
CA GLU A 165 8.99 -23.10 1.01
C GLU A 165 8.11 -23.92 0.07
N LYS A 166 8.74 -24.74 -0.77
CA LYS A 166 8.02 -25.64 -1.70
C LYS A 166 6.97 -24.92 -2.55
N LYS A 167 7.22 -23.63 -2.89
CA LYS A 167 6.32 -22.79 -3.69
C LYS A 167 4.90 -22.66 -3.09
N LYS A 168 4.78 -22.64 -1.78
CA LYS A 168 3.49 -22.46 -1.08
C LYS A 168 3.06 -21.00 -1.08
N VAL A 169 2.79 -20.47 -2.25
CA VAL A 169 2.25 -19.13 -2.50
C VAL A 169 0.76 -19.23 -2.77
N HIS A 170 -0.01 -18.36 -2.16
CA HIS A 170 -1.46 -18.32 -2.32
C HIS A 170 -1.89 -16.92 -2.74
N TYR A 171 -2.70 -16.85 -3.79
CA TYR A 171 -3.22 -15.61 -4.34
C TYR A 171 -4.66 -15.46 -3.85
N LEU A 172 -4.90 -14.43 -3.05
CA LEU A 172 -6.12 -14.34 -2.27
C LEU A 172 -6.96 -13.12 -2.69
N TYR A 173 -8.25 -13.27 -2.45
CA TYR A 173 -9.28 -12.30 -2.73
C TYR A 173 -10.47 -12.55 -1.79
N ARG A 174 -11.43 -11.65 -1.74
CA ARG A 174 -12.64 -11.82 -0.95
C ARG A 174 -13.37 -13.11 -1.30
N GLY A 175 -13.60 -13.94 -0.29
CA GLY A 175 -14.27 -15.22 -0.45
C GLY A 175 -13.37 -16.39 -0.85
N ALA A 176 -12.07 -16.16 -1.03
CA ALA A 176 -11.11 -17.23 -1.25
C ALA A 176 -11.12 -18.23 -0.09
N LYS A 177 -11.02 -19.53 -0.41
CA LYS A 177 -10.91 -20.59 0.60
C LYS A 177 -9.52 -20.53 1.23
N LEU A 178 -9.45 -20.46 2.57
CA LEU A 178 -8.19 -20.37 3.30
C LEU A 178 -7.66 -21.71 3.79
N THR A 179 -8.42 -22.81 3.62
CA THR A 179 -7.98 -24.15 3.99
C THR A 179 -6.69 -24.52 3.26
N GLY A 180 -5.65 -24.88 4.01
CA GLY A 180 -4.33 -25.25 3.46
C GLY A 180 -3.45 -24.07 3.04
N THR A 181 -3.92 -22.84 3.17
CA THR A 181 -3.12 -21.63 2.86
C THR A 181 -2.26 -21.16 4.02
N HIS A 182 -2.50 -21.63 5.23
CA HIS A 182 -1.73 -21.37 6.44
C HIS A 182 -1.73 -22.57 7.38
N ASP A 183 -0.81 -22.56 8.37
CA ASP A 183 -0.63 -23.64 9.35
C ASP A 183 -1.05 -23.23 10.78
N PHE A 184 -1.75 -22.11 10.94
CA PHE A 184 -2.27 -21.63 12.23
C PHE A 184 -3.48 -22.46 12.66
N GLN A 185 -3.58 -22.74 13.96
CA GLN A 185 -4.64 -23.58 14.55
C GLN A 185 -5.65 -22.74 15.35
N ASN A 186 -5.18 -21.79 16.14
CA ASN A 186 -6.02 -20.96 17.01
C ASN A 186 -6.17 -19.51 16.51
N VAL A 187 -5.68 -19.24 15.30
CA VAL A 187 -5.80 -17.93 14.63
C VAL A 187 -6.72 -18.09 13.44
N LYS A 188 -7.72 -17.22 13.36
CA LYS A 188 -8.62 -17.17 12.20
C LYS A 188 -8.28 -15.96 11.34
N PHE A 189 -8.33 -16.18 10.05
CA PHE A 189 -8.13 -15.14 9.05
C PHE A 189 -9.38 -14.98 8.20
N LYS A 190 -9.66 -13.73 7.79
CA LYS A 190 -10.69 -13.43 6.79
C LYS A 190 -10.10 -12.44 5.80
N ILE A 191 -10.31 -12.70 4.52
CA ILE A 191 -9.94 -11.77 3.44
C ILE A 191 -11.17 -10.93 3.12
N LEU A 192 -11.06 -9.62 3.35
CA LEU A 192 -12.16 -8.67 3.18
C LEU A 192 -12.11 -7.94 1.83
N ALA A 193 -10.93 -7.86 1.21
CA ALA A 193 -10.64 -7.32 -0.13
C ALA A 193 -9.32 -7.93 -0.64
N PRO A 194 -9.01 -7.80 -1.94
CA PRO A 194 -9.81 -7.22 -3.00
C PRO A 194 -10.88 -8.19 -3.52
N GLU A 195 -11.63 -7.78 -4.53
CA GLU A 195 -12.50 -8.67 -5.30
C GLU A 195 -11.64 -9.61 -6.18
N GLU A 196 -12.22 -10.70 -6.66
CA GLU A 196 -11.54 -11.58 -7.63
C GLU A 196 -11.35 -10.88 -8.98
N GLU A 197 -12.33 -10.10 -9.42
CA GLU A 197 -12.31 -9.34 -10.68
C GLU A 197 -11.96 -7.86 -10.42
N MET A 198 -10.78 -7.41 -10.86
CA MET A 198 -10.24 -6.07 -10.62
C MET A 198 -10.80 -4.97 -11.52
N SER A 199 -11.58 -5.29 -12.55
CA SER A 199 -12.04 -4.31 -13.54
C SER A 199 -12.79 -3.13 -12.93
N LEU A 200 -13.45 -3.35 -11.78
CA LEU A 200 -14.13 -2.29 -11.04
C LEU A 200 -13.16 -1.19 -10.59
N TYR A 201 -12.01 -1.59 -10.04
CA TYR A 201 -10.99 -0.66 -9.56
C TYR A 201 -10.28 0.06 -10.70
N TYR A 202 -10.10 -0.59 -11.84
CA TYR A 202 -9.39 -0.03 -12.98
C TYR A 202 -10.24 0.89 -13.86
N LYS A 203 -11.58 0.87 -13.74
CA LYS A 203 -12.51 1.54 -14.66
C LYS A 203 -12.22 3.03 -14.79
N LYS A 204 -12.08 3.77 -13.69
CA LYS A 204 -11.85 5.21 -13.71
C LYS A 204 -10.47 5.56 -14.25
N ALA A 205 -9.44 4.87 -13.77
CA ALA A 205 -8.06 5.04 -14.23
C ALA A 205 -7.95 4.73 -15.75
N GLN A 206 -8.64 3.68 -16.23
CA GLN A 206 -8.72 3.34 -17.64
C GLN A 206 -9.36 4.46 -18.47
N GLN A 207 -10.49 5.01 -18.03
CA GLN A 207 -11.19 6.10 -18.74
C GLN A 207 -10.30 7.35 -18.86
N LEU A 208 -9.63 7.73 -17.78
CA LEU A 208 -8.69 8.86 -17.77
C LEU A 208 -7.47 8.60 -18.66
N ALA A 209 -6.91 7.41 -18.60
CA ALA A 209 -5.80 7.01 -19.45
C ALA A 209 -6.19 7.02 -20.94
N GLU A 210 -7.35 6.52 -21.31
CA GLU A 210 -7.87 6.53 -22.69
C GLU A 210 -8.14 7.97 -23.16
N GLY A 211 -8.72 8.82 -22.33
CA GLY A 211 -8.97 10.24 -22.62
C GLY A 211 -7.68 11.04 -22.85
N ALA A 212 -6.71 10.88 -21.96
CA ALA A 212 -5.41 11.53 -22.09
C ALA A 212 -4.62 11.04 -23.32
N LEU A 213 -4.72 9.77 -23.66
CA LEU A 213 -4.13 9.20 -24.89
C LEU A 213 -4.78 9.75 -26.16
N GLY A 214 -6.10 9.95 -26.15
CA GLY A 214 -6.86 10.56 -27.26
C GLY A 214 -6.44 12.01 -27.51
N PHE A 215 -6.33 12.80 -26.45
CA PHE A 215 -5.90 14.19 -26.50
C PHE A 215 -4.47 14.36 -27.04
N ARG A 216 -3.53 13.52 -26.59
CA ARG A 216 -2.13 13.56 -27.05
C ARG A 216 -1.92 13.10 -28.49
N LYS A 217 -2.76 12.21 -29.02
CA LYS A 217 -2.71 11.89 -30.46
C LYS A 217 -2.99 13.09 -31.35
N SER A 218 -3.83 14.02 -30.89
CA SER A 218 -4.13 15.26 -31.59
C SER A 218 -3.03 16.32 -31.45
N MET A 219 -2.15 16.19 -30.43
CA MET A 219 -1.08 17.13 -30.10
C MET A 219 0.31 16.50 -30.14
N ALA A 220 0.60 15.60 -31.10
CA ALA A 220 1.91 14.96 -31.21
C ALA A 220 3.04 16.00 -31.21
N PRO A 221 3.94 16.05 -30.20
CA PRO A 221 4.99 17.06 -30.13
C PRO A 221 6.04 16.75 -31.20
N LYS A 222 6.21 17.65 -32.15
CA LYS A 222 7.47 17.78 -32.83
C LYS A 222 8.49 18.29 -31.80
N THR A 223 9.59 17.59 -31.62
CA THR A 223 10.72 17.95 -30.76
C THR A 223 11.24 19.36 -31.10
N ARG A 224 10.70 20.39 -30.48
CA ARG A 224 11.20 21.75 -30.46
C ARG A 224 11.14 22.25 -29.02
N LYS A 225 12.18 23.02 -28.59
CA LYS A 225 12.09 23.86 -27.40
C LYS A 225 10.68 24.49 -27.40
N LEU A 226 9.89 24.19 -26.38
CA LEU A 226 8.56 24.76 -26.21
C LEU A 226 8.71 26.24 -25.87
N THR A 227 8.87 27.06 -26.87
CA THR A 227 8.75 28.51 -26.75
C THR A 227 7.29 28.89 -26.93
N PRO A 228 6.78 29.89 -26.21
CA PRO A 228 5.43 30.38 -26.43
C PRO A 228 5.24 30.70 -27.92
N PRO A 229 4.14 30.27 -28.55
CA PRO A 229 3.77 30.75 -29.87
C PRO A 229 3.66 32.28 -29.83
N SER A 230 4.01 32.95 -30.94
CA SER A 230 4.05 34.42 -31.01
C SER A 230 2.77 35.17 -30.63
N HIS A 231 1.64 34.45 -30.61
CA HIS A 231 0.31 34.95 -30.28
C HIS A 231 -0.17 34.58 -28.86
N ILE A 232 0.65 33.89 -28.07
CA ILE A 232 0.34 33.49 -26.68
C ILE A 232 1.37 34.16 -25.77
N SER A 233 0.90 34.87 -24.74
CA SER A 233 1.78 35.47 -23.75
C SER A 233 2.55 34.39 -22.97
N THR A 234 3.75 34.76 -22.48
CA THR A 234 4.55 33.84 -21.65
C THR A 234 3.77 33.37 -20.43
N THR A 235 2.98 34.24 -19.82
CA THR A 235 2.13 33.93 -18.66
C THR A 235 1.03 32.89 -18.99
N GLU A 236 0.35 33.08 -20.12
CA GLU A 236 -0.67 32.12 -20.57
C GLU A 236 -0.05 30.76 -20.94
N PHE A 237 1.14 30.79 -21.53
CA PHE A 237 1.89 29.57 -21.86
C PHE A 237 2.33 28.82 -20.60
N GLU A 238 2.84 29.51 -19.58
CA GLU A 238 3.19 28.90 -18.29
C GLU A 238 1.94 28.34 -17.60
N ARG A 239 0.83 29.08 -17.59
CA ARG A 239 -0.45 28.59 -17.03
C ARG A 239 -0.98 27.35 -17.76
N LEU A 240 -0.81 27.27 -19.07
CA LEU A 240 -1.15 26.07 -19.83
C LEU A 240 -0.25 24.88 -19.45
N ARG A 241 1.04 25.13 -19.23
CA ARG A 241 1.98 24.10 -18.74
C ARG A 241 1.61 23.59 -17.37
N GLU A 242 1.28 24.47 -16.43
CA GLU A 242 0.82 24.11 -15.08
C GLU A 242 -0.46 23.28 -15.13
N ASN A 243 -1.43 23.66 -15.95
CA ASN A 243 -2.67 22.89 -16.12
C ASN A 243 -2.44 21.50 -16.72
N LEU A 244 -1.51 21.38 -17.67
CA LEU A 244 -1.12 20.07 -18.22
C LEU A 244 -0.42 19.19 -17.18
N GLN A 245 0.42 19.78 -16.33
CA GLN A 245 1.08 19.06 -15.23
C GLN A 245 0.06 18.61 -14.18
N ALA A 246 -0.88 19.46 -13.80
CA ALA A 246 -1.96 19.10 -12.88
C ALA A 246 -2.80 17.93 -13.40
N GLY A 247 -3.13 17.90 -14.69
CA GLY A 247 -3.86 16.78 -15.32
C GLY A 247 -3.07 15.47 -15.38
N GLU A 248 -1.72 15.58 -15.50
CA GLU A 248 -0.86 14.39 -15.42
C GLU A 248 -0.80 13.82 -14.01
N MET A 249 -0.68 14.69 -13.00
CA MET A 249 -0.73 14.30 -11.59
C MET A 249 -2.06 13.64 -11.24
N ASP A 250 -3.18 14.24 -11.62
CA ASP A 250 -4.52 13.67 -11.39
C ASP A 250 -4.65 12.26 -11.99
N THR A 251 -4.15 12.07 -13.22
CA THR A 251 -4.18 10.76 -13.86
C THR A 251 -3.30 9.74 -13.14
N LEU A 252 -2.11 10.13 -12.68
CA LEU A 252 -1.22 9.25 -11.90
C LEU A 252 -1.84 8.88 -10.56
N HIS A 253 -2.45 9.82 -9.85
CA HIS A 253 -3.18 9.54 -8.62
C HIS A 253 -4.32 8.54 -8.81
N HIS A 254 -5.03 8.60 -9.95
CA HIS A 254 -6.06 7.61 -10.24
C HIS A 254 -5.49 6.22 -10.59
N ILE A 255 -4.32 6.16 -11.20
CA ILE A 255 -3.62 4.88 -11.43
C ILE A 255 -3.14 4.29 -10.09
N ASP A 256 -2.53 5.11 -9.25
CA ASP A 256 -2.08 4.77 -7.92
C ASP A 256 -3.24 4.25 -7.05
N LYS A 257 -4.35 4.99 -7.01
CA LYS A 257 -5.57 4.59 -6.33
C LYS A 257 -6.10 3.24 -6.82
N ALA A 258 -6.05 2.99 -8.13
CA ALA A 258 -6.50 1.72 -8.69
C ALA A 258 -5.60 0.56 -8.23
N ALA A 259 -4.29 0.77 -8.12
CA ALA A 259 -3.35 -0.20 -7.60
C ALA A 259 -3.54 -0.40 -6.09
N ASN A 260 -3.70 0.66 -5.30
CA ASN A 260 -3.96 0.61 -3.85
C ASN A 260 -5.22 -0.21 -3.53
N ASN A 261 -6.29 -0.05 -4.31
CA ASN A 261 -7.52 -0.84 -4.13
C ASN A 261 -7.36 -2.34 -4.46
N THR A 262 -6.21 -2.77 -5.01
CA THR A 262 -5.88 -4.19 -5.11
C THR A 262 -5.30 -4.78 -3.82
N SER A 263 -5.16 -3.99 -2.76
CA SER A 263 -4.62 -4.42 -1.47
C SER A 263 -5.38 -5.57 -0.85
N LEU A 264 -4.63 -6.56 -0.38
CA LEU A 264 -5.17 -7.67 0.39
C LEU A 264 -5.53 -7.18 1.81
N VAL A 265 -6.82 -7.02 2.06
CA VAL A 265 -7.32 -6.61 3.39
C VAL A 265 -7.54 -7.84 4.24
N VAL A 266 -6.77 -7.94 5.33
CA VAL A 266 -6.76 -9.12 6.19
C VAL A 266 -7.28 -8.77 7.58
N LEU A 267 -8.36 -9.44 8.00
CA LEU A 267 -8.81 -9.46 9.39
C LEU A 267 -8.25 -10.71 10.08
N VAL A 268 -7.52 -10.50 11.17
CA VAL A 268 -6.94 -11.56 12.01
C VAL A 268 -7.70 -11.62 13.32
N GLU A 269 -8.18 -12.79 13.69
CA GLU A 269 -8.81 -13.04 14.99
C GLU A 269 -7.91 -13.99 15.79
N ALA A 270 -7.30 -13.50 16.87
CA ALA A 270 -6.38 -14.26 17.72
C ALA A 270 -6.54 -13.85 19.18
N ALA A 271 -6.46 -14.81 20.11
CA ALA A 271 -6.57 -14.59 21.56
C ALA A 271 -7.75 -13.67 21.97
N GLY A 272 -8.90 -13.81 21.28
CA GLY A 272 -10.10 -13.02 21.54
C GLY A 272 -10.06 -11.59 21.00
N LYS A 273 -9.03 -11.22 20.23
CA LYS A 273 -8.84 -9.90 19.64
C LYS A 273 -9.04 -9.94 18.13
N LYS A 274 -9.51 -8.83 17.56
CA LYS A 274 -9.69 -8.58 16.13
C LYS A 274 -8.71 -7.53 15.66
N LEU A 275 -7.86 -7.90 14.71
CA LEU A 275 -6.82 -7.02 14.17
C LEU A 275 -7.03 -6.85 12.67
N LEU A 276 -7.14 -5.62 12.20
CA LEU A 276 -7.36 -5.31 10.79
C LEU A 276 -6.12 -4.72 10.14
N PHE A 277 -5.69 -5.37 9.05
CA PHE A 277 -4.56 -4.96 8.22
C PHE A 277 -5.08 -4.70 6.79
N PRO A 278 -5.42 -3.46 6.44
CA PRO A 278 -6.01 -3.13 5.15
C PRO A 278 -5.01 -2.89 4.02
N GLY A 279 -3.70 -2.94 4.29
CA GLY A 279 -2.71 -2.43 3.33
C GLY A 279 -3.01 -0.98 3.00
N ASP A 280 -3.10 -0.66 1.71
CA ASP A 280 -3.41 0.68 1.23
C ASP A 280 -4.79 0.78 0.55
N ALA A 281 -5.72 -0.07 1.01
CA ALA A 281 -7.10 -0.05 0.55
C ALA A 281 -7.72 1.35 0.65
N GLU A 282 -8.34 1.79 -0.45
CA GLU A 282 -8.97 3.10 -0.56
C GLU A 282 -10.51 3.02 -0.69
N VAL A 283 -11.12 4.13 -1.05
CA VAL A 283 -12.57 4.35 -1.04
C VAL A 283 -13.37 3.20 -1.63
N GLU A 284 -12.98 2.69 -2.81
CA GLU A 284 -13.72 1.63 -3.49
C GLU A 284 -13.68 0.30 -2.72
N SER A 285 -12.53 -0.06 -2.16
CA SER A 285 -12.39 -1.25 -1.32
C SER A 285 -13.21 -1.14 -0.04
N TRP A 286 -13.18 0.03 0.62
CA TRP A 286 -13.97 0.29 1.83
C TRP A 286 -15.47 0.26 1.55
N ASP A 287 -15.93 0.86 0.44
CA ASP A 287 -17.34 0.85 0.05
C ASP A 287 -17.84 -0.58 -0.22
N MET A 288 -17.03 -1.38 -0.91
CA MET A 288 -17.34 -2.79 -1.15
C MET A 288 -17.43 -3.60 0.16
N MET A 289 -16.49 -3.41 1.09
CA MET A 289 -16.53 -4.06 2.40
C MET A 289 -17.77 -3.65 3.20
N ARG A 290 -18.14 -2.35 3.16
CA ARG A 290 -19.35 -1.82 3.78
C ARG A 290 -20.61 -2.42 3.17
N ALA A 291 -20.74 -2.41 1.86
CA ALA A 291 -21.87 -2.97 1.12
C ALA A 291 -22.08 -4.46 1.42
N LYS A 292 -20.99 -5.20 1.64
CA LYS A 292 -21.01 -6.61 2.04
C LYS A 292 -21.17 -6.84 3.54
N LYS A 293 -21.36 -5.78 4.35
CA LYS A 293 -21.54 -5.85 5.83
C LYS A 293 -20.38 -6.60 6.53
N GLN A 294 -19.16 -6.37 6.08
CA GLN A 294 -17.97 -7.06 6.60
C GLN A 294 -17.21 -6.23 7.64
N LEU A 295 -17.52 -4.95 7.73
CA LEU A 295 -16.90 -4.04 8.70
C LEU A 295 -17.61 -4.13 10.06
N GLY A 296 -16.85 -4.05 11.12
CA GLY A 296 -17.33 -4.03 12.50
C GLY A 296 -16.20 -3.71 13.46
N PRO A 297 -16.49 -3.61 14.77
CA PRO A 297 -15.51 -3.22 15.77
C PRO A 297 -14.25 -4.10 15.78
N VAL A 298 -13.09 -3.43 15.93
CA VAL A 298 -11.77 -4.08 16.00
C VAL A 298 -11.00 -3.59 17.24
N ASP A 299 -10.05 -4.42 17.70
CA ASP A 299 -9.13 -4.07 18.80
C ASP A 299 -7.85 -3.37 18.29
N PHE A 300 -7.48 -3.65 17.04
CA PHE A 300 -6.33 -3.04 16.39
C PHE A 300 -6.64 -2.73 14.91
N LEU A 301 -6.13 -1.60 14.45
CA LEU A 301 -6.16 -1.20 13.05
C LEU A 301 -4.77 -0.69 12.63
N LYS A 302 -4.16 -1.26 11.59
CA LYS A 302 -3.21 -0.51 10.77
C LYS A 302 -4.02 0.46 9.92
N VAL A 303 -3.79 1.74 10.02
CA VAL A 303 -4.53 2.73 9.23
C VAL A 303 -4.14 2.59 7.76
N ALA A 304 -5.13 2.48 6.88
CA ALA A 304 -4.89 2.27 5.46
C ALA A 304 -4.14 3.45 4.83
N HIS A 305 -3.34 3.16 3.83
CA HIS A 305 -2.66 4.13 2.97
C HIS A 305 -1.97 5.24 3.78
N HIS A 306 -1.15 4.81 4.75
CA HIS A 306 -0.30 5.67 5.60
C HIS A 306 -1.04 6.79 6.34
N GLY A 307 -2.37 6.66 6.48
CA GLY A 307 -3.24 7.66 7.11
C GLY A 307 -3.73 8.76 6.18
N SER A 308 -3.69 8.55 4.86
CA SER A 308 -4.30 9.47 3.90
C SER A 308 -5.84 9.51 4.06
N TRP A 309 -6.45 10.60 3.64
CA TRP A 309 -7.90 10.80 3.76
C TRP A 309 -8.73 9.77 2.97
N ASN A 310 -8.23 9.31 1.83
CA ASN A 310 -8.88 8.30 0.99
C ASN A 310 -8.71 6.86 1.53
N GLY A 311 -7.71 6.63 2.39
CA GLY A 311 -7.55 5.39 3.16
C GLY A 311 -8.52 5.27 4.34
N THR A 312 -9.18 6.37 4.74
CA THR A 312 -10.16 6.40 5.83
C THR A 312 -11.45 7.14 5.44
N PRO A 313 -12.15 6.70 4.37
CA PRO A 313 -13.23 7.45 3.77
C PRO A 313 -14.45 7.63 4.67
N GLU A 314 -15.26 8.62 4.33
CA GLU A 314 -16.59 8.85 4.88
C GLU A 314 -17.67 8.34 3.90
N PHE A 315 -18.70 7.71 4.45
CA PHE A 315 -19.89 7.26 3.73
C PHE A 315 -21.14 7.74 4.46
N ASP A 316 -22.02 8.40 3.76
CA ASP A 316 -23.28 8.93 4.34
C ASP A 316 -23.03 9.79 5.60
N GLY A 317 -21.95 10.61 5.58
CA GLY A 317 -21.55 11.49 6.67
C GLY A 317 -20.92 10.81 7.88
N LYS A 318 -20.56 9.52 7.77
CA LYS A 318 -19.88 8.76 8.82
C LYS A 318 -18.54 8.24 8.31
N SER A 319 -17.49 8.45 9.08
CA SER A 319 -16.19 7.85 8.79
C SER A 319 -16.23 6.34 8.97
N VAL A 320 -15.53 5.60 8.13
CA VAL A 320 -15.31 4.16 8.33
C VAL A 320 -14.70 3.87 9.70
N LEU A 321 -13.92 4.79 10.25
CA LEU A 321 -13.33 4.69 11.59
C LEU A 321 -14.40 4.60 12.69
N GLU A 322 -15.56 5.24 12.54
CA GLU A 322 -16.66 5.15 13.51
C GLU A 322 -17.34 3.77 13.49
N THR A 323 -17.24 3.04 12.38
CA THR A 323 -17.68 1.63 12.33
C THR A 323 -16.69 0.70 13.01
N LEU A 324 -15.39 0.97 12.85
CA LEU A 324 -14.33 0.16 13.47
C LEU A 324 -14.11 0.48 14.95
N PHE A 325 -14.36 1.72 15.35
CA PHE A 325 -14.26 2.23 16.73
C PHE A 325 -15.52 3.04 17.06
N PRO A 326 -16.63 2.37 17.39
CA PRO A 326 -17.92 3.04 17.61
C PRO A 326 -17.84 4.09 18.74
N PRO A 327 -18.31 5.33 18.49
CA PRO A 327 -18.40 6.36 19.53
C PRO A 327 -19.33 5.92 20.65
N GLY A 328 -19.01 6.31 21.90
CA GLY A 328 -19.84 6.00 23.08
C GLY A 328 -19.57 4.66 23.76
N GLN A 329 -18.73 3.80 23.19
CA GLN A 329 -18.30 2.55 23.84
C GLN A 329 -17.00 2.69 24.65
N GLY A 330 -16.59 3.92 24.98
CA GLY A 330 -15.28 4.24 25.55
C GLY A 330 -14.20 4.24 24.47
N LYS A 331 -13.03 4.78 24.78
CA LYS A 331 -11.88 4.71 23.88
C LYS A 331 -11.32 3.29 23.88
N ASN A 332 -11.72 2.50 22.91
CA ASN A 332 -11.25 1.14 22.73
C ASN A 332 -10.34 1.04 21.51
N GLY A 333 -9.49 0.03 21.50
CA GLY A 333 -8.60 -0.28 20.39
C GLY A 333 -7.34 0.59 20.30
N VAL A 334 -6.39 0.07 19.57
CA VAL A 334 -5.10 0.69 19.28
C VAL A 334 -4.97 0.82 17.78
N VAL A 335 -4.44 1.93 17.31
CA VAL A 335 -4.20 2.15 15.88
C VAL A 335 -2.73 2.42 15.62
N LEU A 336 -2.28 1.97 14.46
CA LEU A 336 -0.93 2.18 13.94
C LEU A 336 -1.01 2.96 12.62
N ILE A 337 -0.28 4.05 12.53
CA ILE A 337 -0.01 4.76 11.28
C ILE A 337 1.46 4.55 10.95
N SER A 338 1.74 3.82 9.90
CA SER A 338 3.09 3.65 9.36
C SER A 338 3.31 4.72 8.29
N THR A 339 4.09 5.75 8.59
CA THR A 339 4.21 6.92 7.72
C THR A 339 5.48 7.72 7.97
N LYS A 340 5.77 8.59 7.02
CA LYS A 340 6.65 9.75 7.14
C LYS A 340 5.98 10.94 6.49
N SER A 341 5.89 12.05 7.24
CA SER A 341 5.37 13.32 6.73
C SER A 341 6.22 13.87 5.59
N ASP A 342 5.66 14.80 4.83
CA ASP A 342 6.30 15.57 3.75
C ASP A 342 6.75 14.77 2.51
N VAL A 343 6.27 13.52 2.33
CA VAL A 343 6.62 12.73 1.15
C VAL A 343 5.87 13.19 -0.10
N TYR A 344 4.60 13.59 0.05
CA TYR A 344 3.74 14.04 -1.07
C TYR A 344 3.39 15.54 -1.00
N GLY A 345 4.15 16.31 -0.20
CA GLY A 345 4.00 17.76 -0.08
C GLY A 345 2.71 18.22 0.61
N ASP A 346 2.50 19.56 0.63
CA ASP A 346 1.40 20.18 1.40
C ASP A 346 0.01 20.02 0.77
N ILE A 347 -0.07 19.67 -0.52
CA ILE A 347 -1.36 19.55 -1.24
C ILE A 347 -2.14 18.32 -0.80
N HIS A 348 -1.43 17.23 -0.48
CA HIS A 348 -1.99 16.01 0.01
C HIS A 348 -1.19 15.50 1.21
N PRO A 349 -1.31 16.17 2.37
CA PRO A 349 -0.53 15.80 3.54
C PRO A 349 -0.89 14.37 4.01
N VAL A 350 0.13 13.57 4.25
CA VAL A 350 0.00 12.23 4.80
C VAL A 350 0.91 12.14 6.02
N PRO A 351 0.37 11.80 7.20
CA PRO A 351 -1.03 11.45 7.47
C PRO A 351 -1.95 12.68 7.49
N ASP A 352 -3.23 12.47 7.11
CA ASP A 352 -4.24 13.53 7.11
C ASP A 352 -4.61 13.98 8.52
N ALA A 353 -4.63 15.29 8.76
CA ALA A 353 -4.87 15.86 10.07
C ALA A 353 -6.27 15.54 10.63
N LYS A 354 -7.30 15.50 9.77
CA LYS A 354 -8.67 15.13 10.18
C LYS A 354 -8.74 13.67 10.58
N THR A 355 -8.07 12.78 9.84
CA THR A 355 -7.92 11.38 10.18
C THR A 355 -7.28 11.20 11.56
N ILE A 356 -6.16 11.89 11.83
CA ILE A 356 -5.50 11.83 13.14
C ILE A 356 -6.44 12.31 14.26
N GLN A 357 -7.17 13.40 14.06
CA GLN A 357 -8.12 13.94 15.07
C GLN A 357 -9.23 12.92 15.39
N LEU A 358 -9.81 12.29 14.36
CA LEU A 358 -10.83 11.25 14.53
C LEU A 358 -10.29 10.04 15.30
N LEU A 359 -9.10 9.59 14.97
CA LEU A 359 -8.44 8.46 15.66
C LEU A 359 -8.17 8.80 17.12
N LYS A 360 -7.58 9.96 17.42
CA LYS A 360 -7.33 10.42 18.80
C LYS A 360 -8.62 10.58 19.63
N LYS A 361 -9.73 10.90 18.96
CA LYS A 361 -11.06 11.01 19.62
C LYS A 361 -11.63 9.63 19.99
N ASN A 362 -11.51 8.64 19.11
CA ASN A 362 -12.23 7.37 19.19
C ASN A 362 -11.38 6.19 19.68
N CYS A 363 -10.05 6.26 19.58
CA CYS A 363 -9.16 5.16 19.94
C CYS A 363 -8.45 5.39 21.29
N LYS A 364 -8.09 4.30 21.97
CA LYS A 364 -7.35 4.31 23.23
C LYS A 364 -5.92 4.80 23.03
N LYS A 365 -5.28 4.39 21.94
CA LYS A 365 -3.90 4.71 21.62
C LYS A 365 -3.73 4.85 20.10
N VAL A 366 -3.05 5.91 19.69
CA VAL A 366 -2.58 6.12 18.32
C VAL A 366 -1.06 6.03 18.34
N VAL A 367 -0.50 5.19 17.52
CA VAL A 367 0.95 5.00 17.34
C VAL A 367 1.30 5.44 15.92
N ILE A 368 2.27 6.34 15.79
CA ILE A 368 2.76 6.84 14.50
C ILE A 368 4.25 6.48 14.41
N THR A 369 4.67 5.75 13.38
CA THR A 369 6.05 5.25 13.30
C THR A 369 7.08 6.37 13.28
N GLU A 370 6.79 7.50 12.66
CA GLU A 370 7.68 8.67 12.62
C GLU A 370 7.95 9.24 14.00
N ASP A 371 6.91 9.29 14.87
CA ASP A 371 6.97 9.96 16.18
C ASP A 371 7.33 9.00 17.32
N ASP A 372 6.81 7.76 17.27
CA ASP A 372 6.82 6.84 18.40
C ASP A 372 7.95 5.80 18.35
N VAL A 373 8.68 5.69 17.22
CA VAL A 373 9.88 4.85 17.18
C VAL A 373 11.04 5.60 17.82
N PRO A 374 11.64 5.06 18.92
CA PRO A 374 12.75 5.73 19.58
C PRO A 374 13.96 5.92 18.65
N ALA A 375 14.68 7.02 18.76
CA ALA A 375 15.81 7.36 17.89
C ALA A 375 16.93 6.30 17.84
N ASN A 376 17.04 5.48 18.88
CA ASN A 376 18.02 4.38 18.97
C ASN A 376 17.45 3.01 18.57
N LYS A 377 16.28 2.97 17.96
CA LYS A 377 15.59 1.76 17.50
C LYS A 377 15.01 1.95 16.11
N VAL A 378 14.77 0.85 15.45
CA VAL A 378 14.10 0.83 14.14
C VAL A 378 12.63 0.39 14.22
N PHE A 379 12.09 0.22 15.43
CA PHE A 379 10.71 -0.26 15.63
C PHE A 379 10.08 0.25 16.92
N VAL A 380 8.76 0.17 16.96
CA VAL A 380 7.95 0.28 18.18
C VAL A 380 7.10 -0.98 18.37
N ASP A 381 6.94 -1.45 19.61
CA ASP A 381 6.10 -2.59 19.95
C ASP A 381 4.74 -2.14 20.52
N ILE A 382 3.68 -2.76 20.02
CA ILE A 382 2.31 -2.65 20.50
C ILE A 382 1.91 -4.02 21.06
N THR A 383 1.39 -4.04 22.27
CA THR A 383 0.93 -5.25 22.97
C THR A 383 -0.58 -5.18 23.20
N LEU A 384 -1.30 -6.26 22.89
CA LEU A 384 -2.74 -6.42 23.08
C LEU A 384 -3.06 -7.57 24.02
#